data_7356127adf28341b21b222c938050d39
#
_entry.id   7356127adf28341b21b222c938050d39
#
_cell.length_a   1.000
_cell.length_b   1.000
_cell.length_c   1.000
_cell.angle_alpha   90.00
_cell.angle_beta   90.00
_cell.angle_gamma   90.00
#
_symmetry.space_group_name_H-M   'P 1'
#
loop_
_entity.id
_entity.type
_entity.pdbx_description
1 polymer ?
#
loop_
_entity_poly.entity_id
_entity_poly.type
_entity_poly.pdbx_seq_one_letter_code
_entity_poly.pdbx_strand_id
1 'polypeptide(L)'
;IKGKFTHVIGNPPYIRVENVPRSLLFEYRKRFSTMTDRADIYVAFYEKALNLLEKNGKLSFICTDRWTKNTYGKSLRKLISDKYGLELFIDLYGIDAFEKHVMTYPAITQISKRYCEETIIKRQTSFSPDEANEILEDFKGQKTSLQKN
;
A
#
# COMPACT_ATOMS: atom_id res chain seq x y z
N ILE A 1 -2.88 -20.57 -0.66
CA ILE A 1 -3.52 -19.82 -1.77
C ILE A 1 -2.52 -18.74 -2.19
N LYS A 2 -1.79 -18.92 -3.27
CA LYS A 2 -0.90 -17.91 -3.88
C LYS A 2 -1.38 -17.66 -5.31
N GLY A 3 -1.35 -16.37 -5.75
CA GLY A 3 -1.53 -16.03 -7.15
C GLY A 3 -2.91 -16.31 -7.74
N LYS A 4 -3.99 -16.10 -6.98
CA LYS A 4 -5.37 -16.40 -7.41
C LYS A 4 -6.29 -15.20 -7.57
N PHE A 5 -5.84 -14.00 -7.19
CA PHE A 5 -6.71 -12.82 -7.20
C PHE A 5 -6.20 -11.77 -8.20
N THR A 6 -7.09 -11.32 -9.05
CA THR A 6 -6.83 -10.18 -9.96
C THR A 6 -6.71 -8.88 -9.20
N HIS A 7 -7.52 -8.70 -8.14
CA HIS A 7 -7.53 -7.50 -7.32
C HIS A 7 -7.64 -7.86 -5.84
N VAL A 8 -6.89 -7.10 -5.03
CA VAL A 8 -7.03 -7.09 -3.56
C VAL A 8 -7.22 -5.65 -3.13
N ILE A 9 -8.29 -5.38 -2.41
CA ILE A 9 -8.62 -4.06 -1.86
C ILE A 9 -8.73 -4.18 -0.35
N GLY A 10 -8.27 -3.16 0.40
CA GLY A 10 -8.44 -3.19 1.84
C GLY A 10 -7.95 -1.95 2.57
N ASN A 11 -8.33 -1.92 3.84
CA ASN A 11 -7.85 -1.01 4.86
C ASN A 11 -7.26 -1.88 5.99
N PRO A 12 -5.96 -2.20 5.95
CA PRO A 12 -5.35 -3.05 6.95
C PRO A 12 -5.31 -2.35 8.33
N PRO A 13 -5.34 -3.12 9.44
CA PRO A 13 -5.41 -2.55 10.78
C PRO A 13 -4.12 -1.82 11.15
N TYR A 14 -4.25 -0.64 11.79
CA TYR A 14 -3.14 0.19 12.28
C TYR A 14 -2.72 -0.22 13.71
N ILE A 15 -2.29 -1.47 13.88
CA ILE A 15 -1.84 -2.00 15.16
C ILE A 15 -0.32 -1.88 15.23
N ARG A 16 0.14 -1.07 16.21
CA ARG A 16 1.57 -0.94 16.49
C ARG A 16 2.14 -2.24 17.03
N VAL A 17 3.37 -2.53 16.69
CA VAL A 17 4.07 -3.76 17.09
C VAL A 17 4.08 -3.98 18.61
N GLU A 18 4.12 -2.91 19.40
CA GLU A 18 4.10 -2.95 20.86
C GLU A 18 2.79 -3.52 21.44
N ASN A 19 1.69 -3.37 20.70
CA ASN A 19 0.36 -3.84 21.10
C ASN A 19 0.08 -5.28 20.65
N VAL A 20 1.04 -5.93 20.01
CA VAL A 20 0.90 -7.31 19.53
C VAL A 20 1.45 -8.29 20.56
N PRO A 21 0.70 -9.32 20.97
CA PRO A 21 1.23 -10.38 21.85
C PRO A 21 2.50 -11.01 21.26
N ARG A 22 3.51 -11.23 22.11
CA ARG A 22 4.82 -11.74 21.66
C ARG A 22 4.77 -13.05 20.89
N SER A 23 3.87 -13.96 21.28
CA SER A 23 3.66 -15.23 20.59
C SER A 23 3.16 -15.01 19.15
N LEU A 24 2.22 -14.09 18.97
CA LEU A 24 1.67 -13.76 17.67
C LEU A 24 2.70 -13.02 16.80
N LEU A 25 3.48 -12.11 17.39
CA LEU A 25 4.55 -11.41 16.70
C LEU A 25 5.62 -12.39 16.20
N PHE A 26 5.98 -13.39 17.00
CA PHE A 26 6.89 -14.46 16.58
C PHE A 26 6.38 -15.21 15.36
N GLU A 27 5.09 -15.57 15.33
CA GLU A 27 4.48 -16.23 14.17
C GLU A 27 4.45 -15.34 12.92
N TYR A 28 4.17 -14.04 13.07
CA TYR A 28 4.25 -13.10 11.95
C TYR A 28 5.67 -13.01 11.38
N ARG A 29 6.68 -12.85 12.23
CA ARG A 29 8.08 -12.79 11.81
C ARG A 29 8.56 -14.06 11.12
N LYS A 30 8.05 -15.21 11.53
CA LYS A 30 8.33 -16.49 10.88
C LYS A 30 7.71 -16.62 9.49
N ARG A 31 6.55 -16.00 9.27
CA ARG A 31 5.75 -16.14 8.05
C ARG A 31 6.00 -15.06 7.02
N PHE A 32 6.36 -13.87 7.46
CA PHE A 32 6.48 -12.68 6.60
C PHE A 32 7.88 -12.11 6.66
N SER A 33 8.55 -12.05 5.53
CA SER A 33 9.92 -11.55 5.40
C SER A 33 10.03 -10.04 5.65
N THR A 34 8.92 -9.32 5.52
CA THR A 34 8.85 -7.87 5.74
C THR A 34 8.67 -7.49 7.21
N MET A 35 8.32 -8.46 8.08
CA MET A 35 8.12 -8.23 9.51
C MET A 35 9.46 -8.18 10.28
N THR A 36 10.32 -7.25 9.90
CA THR A 36 11.63 -6.99 10.54
C THR A 36 11.55 -5.82 11.50
N ASP A 37 12.49 -5.74 12.42
CA ASP A 37 12.62 -4.65 13.39
C ASP A 37 11.32 -4.39 14.18
N ARG A 38 10.86 -3.15 14.14
CA ARG A 38 9.62 -2.69 14.78
C ARG A 38 8.49 -2.49 13.77
N ALA A 39 8.40 -3.36 12.75
CA ALA A 39 7.36 -3.27 11.74
C ALA A 39 5.97 -3.45 12.34
N ASP A 40 5.08 -2.50 12.08
CA ASP A 40 3.68 -2.58 12.46
C ASP A 40 2.96 -3.66 11.64
N ILE A 41 1.87 -4.18 12.18
CA ILE A 41 1.14 -5.34 11.61
C ILE A 41 0.73 -5.13 10.15
N TYR A 42 0.35 -3.92 9.76
CA TYR A 42 -0.09 -3.65 8.40
C TYR A 42 0.97 -4.02 7.33
N VAL A 43 2.26 -4.05 7.69
CA VAL A 43 3.35 -4.46 6.79
C VAL A 43 3.18 -5.92 6.37
N ALA A 44 2.79 -6.80 7.30
CA ALA A 44 2.47 -8.20 6.99
C ALA A 44 1.25 -8.32 6.07
N PHE A 45 0.26 -7.43 6.23
CA PHE A 45 -0.90 -7.39 5.35
C PHE A 45 -0.52 -7.04 3.91
N TYR A 46 0.40 -6.08 3.71
CA TYR A 46 0.94 -5.80 2.38
C TYR A 46 1.58 -7.04 1.76
N GLU A 47 2.53 -7.68 2.45
CA GLU A 47 3.20 -8.88 1.93
C GLU A 47 2.19 -10.00 1.65
N LYS A 48 1.23 -10.23 2.55
CA LYS A 48 0.19 -11.24 2.35
C LYS A 48 -0.66 -10.94 1.11
N ALA A 49 -1.14 -9.72 0.98
CA ALA A 49 -1.97 -9.28 -0.13
C ALA A 49 -1.23 -9.37 -1.47
N LEU A 50 0.02 -8.91 -1.52
CA LEU A 50 0.87 -9.02 -2.71
C LEU A 50 1.10 -10.49 -3.13
N ASN A 51 1.28 -11.40 -2.16
CA ASN A 51 1.43 -12.83 -2.43
C ASN A 51 0.14 -13.50 -2.96
N LEU A 52 -1.03 -12.90 -2.69
CA LEU A 52 -2.31 -13.40 -3.19
C LEU A 52 -2.57 -13.03 -4.65
N LEU A 53 -1.90 -12.00 -5.18
CA LEU A 53 -2.10 -11.54 -6.55
C LEU A 53 -1.63 -12.57 -7.57
N GLU A 54 -2.42 -12.75 -8.61
CA GLU A 54 -1.99 -13.41 -9.85
C GLU A 54 -1.05 -12.49 -10.67
N LYS A 55 -0.52 -12.98 -11.78
CA LYS A 55 0.27 -12.16 -12.70
C LYS A 55 -0.55 -10.97 -13.20
N ASN A 56 0.00 -9.78 -13.17
CA ASN A 56 -0.65 -8.50 -13.48
C ASN A 56 -1.77 -8.08 -12.50
N GLY A 57 -2.00 -8.84 -11.44
CA GLY A 57 -2.97 -8.49 -10.41
C GLY A 57 -2.57 -7.21 -9.67
N LYS A 58 -3.55 -6.53 -9.05
CA LYS A 58 -3.40 -5.24 -8.40
C LYS A 58 -3.82 -5.28 -6.94
N LEU A 59 -3.04 -4.61 -6.11
CA LEU A 59 -3.35 -4.31 -4.72
C LEU A 59 -3.70 -2.82 -4.61
N SER A 60 -4.82 -2.50 -3.95
CA SER A 60 -5.15 -1.11 -3.57
C SER A 60 -5.47 -1.06 -2.08
N PHE A 61 -4.60 -0.41 -1.31
CA PHE A 61 -4.79 -0.21 0.11
C PHE A 61 -4.89 1.28 0.46
N ILE A 62 -5.81 1.61 1.35
CA ILE A 62 -5.72 2.83 2.15
C ILE A 62 -5.05 2.48 3.47
N CYS A 63 -3.89 3.06 3.75
CA CYS A 63 -3.11 2.74 4.94
C CYS A 63 -2.16 3.89 5.28
N THR A 64 -1.52 3.84 6.47
CA THR A 64 -0.51 4.84 6.82
C THR A 64 0.66 4.84 5.83
N ASP A 65 1.19 6.03 5.54
CA ASP A 65 2.34 6.25 4.65
C ASP A 65 3.69 5.91 5.31
N ARG A 66 3.70 5.60 6.62
CA ARG A 66 4.94 5.45 7.43
C ARG A 66 5.93 4.43 6.87
N TRP A 67 5.43 3.38 6.20
CA TRP A 67 6.30 2.39 5.58
C TRP A 67 7.20 2.97 4.48
N THR A 68 6.82 4.09 3.86
CA THR A 68 7.62 4.76 2.83
C THR A 68 8.83 5.48 3.40
N LYS A 69 8.75 5.94 4.65
CA LYS A 69 9.74 6.83 5.30
C LYS A 69 10.52 6.12 6.40
N ASN A 70 9.87 5.29 7.22
CA ASN A 70 10.46 4.71 8.42
C ASN A 70 11.43 3.56 8.11
N THR A 71 12.39 3.34 9.02
CA THR A 71 13.40 2.28 8.91
C THR A 71 12.77 0.89 8.77
N TYR A 72 11.73 0.59 9.56
CA TYR A 72 11.07 -0.71 9.53
C TYR A 72 10.33 -0.99 8.20
N GLY A 73 10.01 0.04 7.42
CA GLY A 73 9.44 -0.11 6.08
C GLY A 73 10.44 -0.55 5.00
N LYS A 74 11.74 -0.60 5.32
CA LYS A 74 12.80 -0.93 4.35
C LYS A 74 12.57 -2.27 3.66
N SER A 75 12.19 -3.30 4.42
CA SER A 75 11.96 -4.65 3.87
C SER A 75 10.75 -4.68 2.93
N LEU A 76 9.69 -3.92 3.25
CA LEU A 76 8.51 -3.81 2.37
C LEU A 76 8.85 -3.03 1.10
N ARG A 77 9.56 -1.88 1.22
CA ARG A 77 10.02 -1.12 0.04
C ARG A 77 10.88 -1.98 -0.89
N LYS A 78 11.82 -2.75 -0.30
CA LYS A 78 12.65 -3.68 -1.07
C LYS A 78 11.82 -4.76 -1.76
N LEU A 79 10.86 -5.36 -1.07
CA LEU A 79 9.96 -6.35 -1.67
C LEU A 79 9.20 -5.77 -2.86
N ILE A 80 8.68 -4.54 -2.72
CA ILE A 80 7.94 -3.86 -3.79
C ILE A 80 8.87 -3.59 -4.98
N SER A 81 10.01 -2.96 -4.75
CA SER A 81 10.95 -2.61 -5.83
C SER A 81 11.50 -3.82 -6.57
N ASP A 82 11.71 -4.95 -5.89
CA ASP A 82 12.30 -6.15 -6.50
C ASP A 82 11.30 -6.96 -7.34
N LYS A 83 10.00 -6.94 -6.99
CA LYS A 83 9.03 -7.90 -7.51
C LYS A 83 7.70 -7.33 -7.99
N TYR A 84 7.45 -6.05 -7.73
CA TYR A 84 6.18 -5.39 -8.00
C TYR A 84 6.42 -3.98 -8.54
N GLY A 85 5.37 -3.32 -8.98
CA GLY A 85 5.41 -1.91 -9.38
C GLY A 85 4.45 -1.08 -8.54
N LEU A 86 4.94 0.00 -7.93
CA LEU A 86 4.09 1.00 -7.30
C LEU A 86 3.52 1.90 -8.42
N GLU A 87 2.26 1.74 -8.77
CA GLU A 87 1.62 2.47 -9.86
C GLU A 87 1.09 3.83 -9.43
N LEU A 88 0.53 3.90 -8.21
CA LEU A 88 -0.12 5.10 -7.69
C LEU A 88 0.13 5.25 -6.19
N PHE A 89 0.43 6.48 -5.78
CA PHE A 89 0.54 6.87 -4.38
C PHE A 89 -0.19 8.21 -4.18
N ILE A 90 -1.27 8.20 -3.39
CA ILE A 90 -2.01 9.41 -3.04
C ILE A 90 -1.77 9.70 -1.56
N ASP A 91 -1.05 10.78 -1.29
CA ASP A 91 -0.84 11.30 0.07
C ASP A 91 -2.09 12.06 0.51
N LEU A 92 -2.71 11.61 1.59
CA LEU A 92 -3.90 12.21 2.20
C LEU A 92 -3.55 12.96 3.49
N TYR A 93 -2.34 13.50 3.58
CA TYR A 93 -1.87 14.22 4.77
C TYR A 93 -2.77 15.42 5.07
N GLY A 94 -3.26 15.50 6.31
CA GLY A 94 -4.14 16.58 6.76
C GLY A 94 -5.62 16.37 6.45
N ILE A 95 -5.97 15.29 5.76
CA ILE A 95 -7.39 14.92 5.54
C ILE A 95 -7.86 14.04 6.71
N ASP A 96 -9.01 14.36 7.26
CA ASP A 96 -9.70 13.53 8.24
C ASP A 96 -10.41 12.37 7.49
N ALA A 97 -9.61 11.39 7.08
CA ALA A 97 -10.06 10.26 6.27
C ALA A 97 -10.83 9.21 7.08
N PHE A 98 -10.96 9.39 8.40
CA PHE A 98 -11.62 8.43 9.29
C PHE A 98 -12.54 9.15 10.28
N GLU A 99 -13.70 8.55 10.59
CA GLU A 99 -14.73 9.08 11.51
C GLU A 99 -14.23 9.38 12.95
N LYS A 100 -13.08 8.85 13.34
CA LYS A 100 -12.43 9.13 14.63
C LYS A 100 -11.12 9.85 14.37
N HIS A 101 -10.86 10.92 15.11
CA HIS A 101 -9.59 11.65 15.11
C HIS A 101 -8.40 10.75 15.45
N VAL A 102 -8.02 9.90 14.53
CA VAL A 102 -6.82 9.08 14.64
C VAL A 102 -5.71 9.84 13.93
N MET A 103 -4.70 10.31 14.67
CA MET A 103 -3.51 10.94 14.08
C MET A 103 -2.74 9.90 13.25
N THR A 104 -3.26 9.59 12.08
CA THR A 104 -2.61 8.77 11.06
C THR A 104 -2.27 9.64 9.87
N TYR A 105 -1.25 9.27 9.16
CA TYR A 105 -0.90 9.84 7.86
C TYR A 105 -1.38 8.87 6.78
N PRO A 106 -2.67 8.91 6.41
CA PRO A 106 -3.22 7.96 5.46
C PRO A 106 -2.69 8.23 4.06
N ALA A 107 -2.49 7.16 3.31
CA ALA A 107 -2.20 7.21 1.88
C ALA A 107 -2.94 6.09 1.17
N ILE A 108 -3.38 6.34 -0.06
CA ILE A 108 -3.86 5.30 -0.96
C ILE A 108 -2.68 4.85 -1.82
N THR A 109 -2.42 3.55 -1.83
CA THR A 109 -1.37 2.94 -2.64
C THR A 109 -1.95 1.92 -3.59
N GLN A 110 -1.58 1.99 -4.87
CA GLN A 110 -1.86 0.93 -5.83
C GLN A 110 -0.55 0.30 -6.29
N ILE A 111 -0.45 -1.01 -6.09
CA ILE A 111 0.73 -1.81 -6.42
C ILE A 111 0.30 -2.95 -7.35
N SER A 112 1.01 -3.14 -8.45
CA SER A 112 0.76 -4.24 -9.39
C SER A 112 1.84 -5.30 -9.32
N LYS A 113 1.47 -6.55 -9.64
CA LYS A 113 2.41 -7.66 -9.78
C LYS A 113 3.03 -7.66 -11.18
N ARG A 114 3.60 -6.52 -11.54
CA ARG A 114 4.39 -6.29 -12.75
C ARG A 114 5.39 -5.17 -12.47
N TYR A 115 6.43 -5.09 -13.27
CA TYR A 115 7.33 -3.94 -13.23
C TYR A 115 6.58 -2.66 -13.66
N CYS A 116 6.92 -1.55 -13.02
CA CYS A 116 6.41 -0.22 -13.35
C CYS A 116 7.60 0.75 -13.38
N GLU A 117 7.78 1.45 -14.48
CA GLU A 117 8.87 2.42 -14.65
C GLU A 117 8.59 3.72 -13.91
N GLU A 118 7.31 4.09 -13.81
CA GLU A 118 6.88 5.35 -13.22
C GLU A 118 5.82 5.13 -12.15
N THR A 119 5.87 5.95 -11.12
CA THR A 119 4.84 6.03 -10.07
C THR A 119 4.13 7.37 -10.17
N ILE A 120 2.82 7.36 -10.28
CA ILE A 120 2.01 8.57 -10.18
C ILE A 120 1.86 8.93 -8.70
N ILE A 121 2.34 10.12 -8.32
CA ILE A 121 2.24 10.63 -6.96
C ILE A 121 1.32 11.84 -6.96
N LYS A 122 0.29 11.80 -6.13
CA LYS A 122 -0.63 12.92 -5.90
C LYS A 122 -0.64 13.26 -4.42
N ARG A 123 -0.81 14.53 -4.10
CA ARG A 123 -1.10 15.00 -2.75
C ARG A 123 -2.47 15.67 -2.77
N GLN A 124 -3.35 15.24 -1.87
CA GLN A 124 -4.69 15.79 -1.71
C GLN A 124 -4.79 16.50 -0.36
N THR A 125 -5.42 17.67 -0.37
CA THR A 125 -5.74 18.44 0.84
C THR A 125 -7.23 18.35 1.18
N SER A 126 -8.04 17.84 0.27
CA SER A 126 -9.44 17.48 0.40
C SER A 126 -9.72 16.19 -0.35
N PHE A 127 -10.83 15.53 -0.09
CA PHE A 127 -11.21 14.30 -0.78
C PHE A 127 -12.73 14.19 -0.90
N SER A 128 -13.25 14.64 -2.02
CA SER A 128 -14.64 14.52 -2.42
C SER A 128 -14.82 13.44 -3.51
N PRO A 129 -16.04 12.96 -3.77
CA PRO A 129 -16.30 12.06 -4.90
C PRO A 129 -15.84 12.62 -6.26
N ASP A 130 -16.00 13.93 -6.48
CA ASP A 130 -15.61 14.57 -7.73
C ASP A 130 -14.08 14.60 -7.88
N GLU A 131 -13.34 14.97 -6.84
CA GLU A 131 -11.87 14.92 -6.83
C GLU A 131 -11.35 13.48 -7.01
N ALA A 132 -12.02 12.48 -6.44
CA ALA A 132 -11.68 11.08 -6.67
C ALA A 132 -11.85 10.69 -8.14
N ASN A 133 -12.91 11.15 -8.80
CA ASN A 133 -13.12 10.91 -10.23
C ASN A 133 -12.07 11.60 -11.09
N GLU A 134 -11.68 12.84 -10.80
CA GLU A 134 -10.60 13.54 -11.49
C GLU A 134 -9.28 12.77 -11.41
N ILE A 135 -8.92 12.29 -10.21
CA ILE A 135 -7.72 11.48 -10.02
C ILE A 135 -7.76 10.21 -10.87
N LEU A 136 -8.92 9.55 -10.94
CA LEU A 136 -9.10 8.33 -11.73
C LEU A 136 -8.96 8.60 -13.23
N GLU A 137 -9.52 9.69 -13.74
CA GLU A 137 -9.39 10.08 -15.16
C GLU A 137 -7.95 10.45 -15.50
N ASP A 138 -7.28 11.24 -14.68
CA ASP A 138 -5.85 11.54 -14.83
C ASP A 138 -5.00 10.28 -14.88
N PHE A 139 -5.27 9.33 -13.98
CA PHE A 139 -4.56 8.06 -13.91
C PHE A 139 -4.77 7.20 -15.16
N LYS A 140 -5.98 7.17 -15.70
CA LYS A 140 -6.29 6.48 -16.96
C LYS A 140 -5.61 7.16 -18.15
N GLY A 141 -5.67 8.49 -18.21
CA GLY A 141 -5.08 9.29 -19.28
C GLY A 141 -3.56 9.12 -19.36
N GLN A 142 -2.86 9.17 -18.23
CA GLN A 142 -1.40 8.98 -18.19
C GLN A 142 -1.01 7.56 -18.60
N LYS A 143 -1.75 6.52 -18.17
CA LYS A 143 -1.49 5.15 -18.64
C LYS A 143 -1.67 4.97 -20.13
N THR A 144 -2.62 5.67 -20.74
CA THR A 144 -2.86 5.59 -22.18
C THR A 144 -1.74 6.27 -22.97
N SER A 145 -1.16 7.34 -22.46
CA SER A 145 -0.03 8.04 -23.10
C SER A 145 1.28 7.22 -23.05
N LEU A 146 1.52 6.51 -21.93
CA LEU A 146 2.69 5.64 -21.75
C LEU A 146 2.64 4.36 -22.61
N GLN A 147 1.46 3.91 -23.02
CA GLN A 147 1.31 2.74 -23.90
C GLN A 147 1.48 3.06 -25.41
N LYS A 148 1.57 4.34 -25.77
CA LYS A 148 1.71 4.78 -27.16
C LYS A 148 3.16 5.14 -27.56
N ASN A 149 4.08 5.11 -26.63
CA ASN A 149 5.52 5.28 -26.84
C ASN A 149 6.26 3.95 -26.71
#